data_99b01bad56e4f0f05bc6eb3cf4755cbe
#
_entry.id   99b01bad56e4f0f05bc6eb3cf4755cbe
#
_cell.length_a   1.000
_cell.length_b   1.000
_cell.length_c   1.000
_cell.angle_alpha   90.00
_cell.angle_beta   90.00
_cell.angle_gamma   90.00
#
_symmetry.space_group_name_H-M   'P 1'
#
loop_
_entity.id
_entity.type
_entity.pdbx_description
1 polymer ?
#
loop_
_entity_poly.entity_id
_entity_poly.type
_entity_poly.pdbx_seq_one_letter_code
_entity_poly.pdbx_strand_id
1 'polypeptide(L)'
;MTTIEANAKHPKGLMTLFFSEMWERFCYYGMRTLLTLFLVKSLMMGDSEASLIYGAYTGLVYAAPILGGRMADKYLGYRYAVMLGAILMAIGEFLILGESKEMLYIGMGALIIGNGYFKANISTIVGKLYED
;
A
#
# COMPACT_ATOMS: atom_id res chain seq x y z
N MET A 1 -8.00 -24.38 -28.61
CA MET A 1 -6.93 -23.45 -28.18
C MET A 1 -5.92 -23.40 -29.32
N THR A 2 -5.91 -22.31 -30.00
CA THR A 2 -5.02 -22.10 -31.14
C THR A 2 -3.62 -21.76 -30.64
N THR A 3 -2.61 -22.27 -31.29
CA THR A 3 -1.18 -22.12 -31.03
C THR A 3 -0.68 -20.64 -30.97
N ILE A 4 -1.57 -19.68 -31.18
CA ILE A 4 -1.28 -18.25 -31.16
C ILE A 4 -1.14 -17.72 -29.73
N GLU A 5 -1.81 -18.33 -28.75
CA GLU A 5 -1.77 -17.88 -27.34
C GLU A 5 -0.48 -18.28 -26.60
N ALA A 6 0.21 -19.31 -27.04
CA ALA A 6 1.42 -19.81 -26.37
C ALA A 6 2.65 -18.91 -26.58
N ASN A 7 2.58 -17.91 -27.45
CA ASN A 7 3.72 -17.04 -27.82
C ASN A 7 3.48 -15.55 -27.51
N ALA A 8 2.42 -15.22 -26.76
CA ALA A 8 2.16 -13.85 -26.32
C ALA A 8 3.22 -13.46 -25.30
N LYS A 9 4.16 -12.62 -25.70
CA LYS A 9 5.14 -12.05 -24.79
C LYS A 9 4.44 -11.07 -23.83
N HIS A 10 4.75 -11.19 -22.54
CA HIS A 10 4.26 -10.24 -21.55
C HIS A 10 4.66 -8.80 -21.91
N PRO A 11 3.78 -7.81 -21.62
CA PRO A 11 4.09 -6.41 -21.92
C PRO A 11 5.35 -5.93 -21.20
N LYS A 12 6.07 -5.02 -21.86
CA LYS A 12 7.21 -4.32 -21.23
C LYS A 12 6.68 -3.52 -20.03
N GLY A 13 7.37 -3.59 -18.90
CA GLY A 13 6.96 -2.91 -17.67
C GLY A 13 6.20 -3.79 -16.69
N LEU A 14 5.64 -4.93 -17.12
CA LEU A 14 4.96 -5.85 -16.21
C LEU A 14 5.88 -6.31 -15.07
N MET A 15 7.13 -6.63 -15.38
CA MET A 15 8.10 -7.04 -14.35
C MET A 15 8.39 -5.92 -13.35
N THR A 16 8.48 -4.69 -13.81
CA THR A 16 8.66 -3.53 -12.91
C THR A 16 7.48 -3.39 -11.95
N LEU A 17 6.26 -3.49 -12.45
CA LEU A 17 5.05 -3.44 -11.62
C LEU A 17 4.97 -4.62 -10.67
N PHE A 18 5.33 -5.81 -11.13
CA PHE A 18 5.39 -7.02 -10.31
C PHE A 18 6.34 -6.85 -9.12
N PHE A 19 7.58 -6.43 -9.37
CA PHE A 19 8.56 -6.22 -8.31
C PHE A 19 8.16 -5.09 -7.36
N SER A 20 7.56 -4.02 -7.87
CA SER A 20 7.07 -2.92 -7.05
C SER A 20 5.96 -3.39 -6.09
N GLU A 21 5.01 -4.17 -6.58
CA GLU A 21 3.95 -4.71 -5.75
C GLU A 21 4.46 -5.78 -4.77
N MET A 22 5.35 -6.64 -5.23
CA MET A 22 6.01 -7.63 -4.35
C MET A 22 6.73 -6.94 -3.18
N TRP A 23 7.49 -5.88 -3.47
CA TRP A 23 8.21 -5.13 -2.44
C TRP A 23 7.27 -4.42 -1.48
N GLU A 24 6.21 -3.79 -1.99
CA GLU A 24 5.16 -3.18 -1.16
C GLU A 24 4.53 -4.22 -0.23
N ARG A 25 4.18 -5.40 -0.75
CA ARG A 25 3.63 -6.49 0.06
C ARG A 25 4.61 -6.95 1.13
N PHE A 26 5.86 -7.10 0.79
CA PHE A 26 6.90 -7.47 1.75
C PHE A 26 6.98 -6.46 2.91
N CYS A 27 7.03 -5.17 2.61
CA CYS A 27 7.04 -4.11 3.62
C CYS A 27 5.76 -4.10 4.46
N TYR A 28 4.60 -4.20 3.82
CA TYR A 28 3.30 -4.18 4.49
C TYR A 28 3.13 -5.35 5.47
N TYR A 29 3.39 -6.57 5.03
CA TYR A 29 3.24 -7.74 5.89
C TYR A 29 4.31 -7.81 6.98
N GLY A 30 5.51 -7.38 6.68
CA GLY A 30 6.59 -7.26 7.68
C GLY A 30 6.22 -6.28 8.77
N MET A 31 5.80 -5.08 8.41
CA MET A 31 5.34 -4.06 9.36
C MET A 31 4.14 -4.55 10.16
N ARG A 32 3.14 -5.14 9.50
CA ARG A 32 1.94 -5.66 10.15
C ARG A 32 2.25 -6.72 11.21
N THR A 33 3.19 -7.62 10.91
CA THR A 33 3.60 -8.67 11.85
C THR A 33 4.23 -8.09 13.11
N LEU A 34 5.02 -7.03 12.96
CA LEU A 34 5.74 -6.40 14.07
C LEU A 34 4.93 -5.29 14.77
N LEU A 35 3.86 -4.82 14.15
CA LEU A 35 3.12 -3.64 14.64
C LEU A 35 2.62 -3.82 16.09
N THR A 36 1.94 -4.91 16.39
CA THR A 36 1.41 -5.15 17.74
C THR A 36 2.53 -5.20 18.76
N LEU A 37 3.64 -5.87 18.42
CA LEU A 37 4.80 -5.95 19.28
C LEU A 37 5.43 -4.56 19.52
N PHE A 38 5.52 -3.75 18.48
CA PHE A 38 5.99 -2.37 18.58
C PHE A 38 5.08 -1.51 19.49
N LEU A 39 3.78 -1.59 19.31
CA LEU A 39 2.81 -0.86 20.14
C LEU A 39 2.93 -1.20 21.62
N VAL A 40 3.03 -2.49 21.93
CA VAL A 40 3.13 -2.96 23.31
C VAL A 40 4.49 -2.74 23.93
N LYS A 41 5.58 -3.06 23.20
CA LYS A 41 6.94 -3.05 23.75
C LYS A 41 7.62 -1.67 23.70
N SER A 42 7.49 -0.96 22.58
CA SER A 42 8.16 0.33 22.39
C SER A 42 7.32 1.50 22.89
N LEU A 43 6.03 1.49 22.62
CA LEU A 43 5.11 2.56 23.02
C LEU A 43 4.38 2.29 24.34
N MET A 44 4.63 1.12 24.96
CA MET A 44 4.07 0.75 26.26
C MET A 44 2.54 0.81 26.32
N MET A 45 1.88 0.52 25.21
CA MET A 45 0.41 0.49 25.15
C MET A 45 -0.14 -0.79 25.76
N GLY A 46 -1.35 -0.72 26.31
CA GLY A 46 -2.09 -1.90 26.78
C GLY A 46 -2.49 -2.79 25.59
N ASP A 47 -2.65 -4.11 25.86
CA ASP A 47 -3.01 -5.08 24.83
C ASP A 47 -4.32 -4.75 24.11
N SER A 48 -5.31 -4.25 24.87
CA SER A 48 -6.61 -3.84 24.32
C SER A 48 -6.49 -2.64 23.37
N GLU A 49 -5.72 -1.63 23.75
CA GLU A 49 -5.46 -0.44 22.94
C GLU A 49 -4.68 -0.81 21.66
N ALA A 50 -3.63 -1.62 21.79
CA ALA A 50 -2.84 -2.10 20.66
C ALA A 50 -3.68 -2.90 19.66
N SER A 51 -4.57 -3.75 20.15
CA SER A 51 -5.49 -4.53 19.30
C SER A 51 -6.49 -3.65 18.55
N LEU A 52 -7.01 -2.61 19.20
CA LEU A 52 -7.90 -1.64 18.55
C LEU A 52 -7.19 -0.88 17.44
N ILE A 53 -5.98 -0.40 17.68
CA ILE A 53 -5.17 0.32 16.68
C ILE A 53 -4.85 -0.60 15.50
N TYR A 54 -4.43 -1.83 15.75
CA TYR A 54 -4.16 -2.82 14.73
C TYR A 54 -5.39 -3.11 13.85
N GLY A 55 -6.54 -3.33 14.48
CA GLY A 55 -7.80 -3.60 13.77
C GLY A 55 -8.27 -2.41 12.96
N ALA A 56 -8.23 -1.20 13.51
CA ALA A 56 -8.59 0.02 12.82
C ALA A 56 -7.68 0.30 11.62
N TYR A 57 -6.38 0.16 11.79
CA TYR A 57 -5.40 0.31 10.72
C TYR A 57 -5.66 -0.67 9.58
N THR A 58 -5.81 -1.96 9.91
CA THR A 58 -6.07 -3.00 8.91
C THR A 58 -7.36 -2.75 8.14
N GLY A 59 -8.44 -2.38 8.84
CA GLY A 59 -9.72 -2.04 8.21
C GLY A 59 -9.63 -0.86 7.28
N LEU A 60 -8.96 0.21 7.68
CA LEU A 60 -8.77 1.40 6.86
C LEU A 60 -7.88 1.15 5.64
N VAL A 61 -6.86 0.32 5.77
CA VAL A 61 -6.01 -0.10 4.63
C VAL A 61 -6.81 -0.81 3.57
N TYR A 62 -7.78 -1.63 3.95
CA TYR A 62 -8.66 -2.29 2.99
C TYR A 62 -9.72 -1.37 2.39
N ALA A 63 -10.15 -0.35 3.12
CA ALA A 63 -11.15 0.63 2.64
C ALA A 63 -10.54 1.74 1.76
N ALA A 64 -9.32 2.16 2.02
CA ALA A 64 -8.66 3.27 1.33
C ALA A 64 -8.55 3.13 -0.19
N PRO A 65 -8.33 1.93 -0.78
CA PRO A 65 -8.27 1.77 -2.23
C PRO A 65 -9.54 2.20 -2.97
N ILE A 66 -10.69 2.13 -2.34
CA ILE A 66 -11.96 2.57 -2.92
C ILE A 66 -11.92 4.08 -3.23
N LEU A 67 -11.44 4.86 -2.27
CA LEU A 67 -11.29 6.31 -2.44
C LEU A 67 -10.10 6.66 -3.34
N GLY A 68 -8.98 5.97 -3.17
CA GLY A 68 -7.77 6.17 -3.98
C GLY A 68 -8.00 5.91 -5.47
N GLY A 69 -8.74 4.84 -5.80
CA GLY A 69 -9.12 4.55 -7.17
C GLY A 69 -9.99 5.66 -7.79
N ARG A 70 -11.02 6.08 -7.09
CA ARG A 70 -11.91 7.15 -7.56
C ARG A 70 -11.19 8.49 -7.77
N MET A 71 -10.30 8.84 -6.86
CA MET A 71 -9.53 10.08 -6.98
C MET A 71 -8.54 10.03 -8.14
N ALA A 72 -7.93 8.89 -8.38
CA ALA A 72 -7.05 8.71 -9.53
C ALA A 72 -7.82 8.79 -10.84
N ASP A 73 -8.96 8.14 -10.94
CA ASP A 73 -9.82 8.17 -12.14
C ASP A 73 -10.25 9.59 -12.49
N LYS A 74 -10.56 10.40 -11.48
CA LYS A 74 -11.17 11.72 -11.69
C LYS A 74 -10.16 12.86 -11.81
N TYR A 75 -9.04 12.80 -11.09
CA TYR A 75 -8.15 13.97 -10.93
C TYR A 75 -6.68 13.74 -11.26
N LEU A 76 -6.09 12.61 -10.88
CA LEU A 76 -4.65 12.43 -10.86
C LEU A 76 -4.09 11.60 -12.02
N GLY A 77 -4.86 10.63 -12.52
CA GLY A 77 -4.34 9.60 -13.40
C GLY A 77 -3.55 8.51 -12.64
N TYR A 78 -3.50 7.33 -13.22
CA TYR A 78 -3.01 6.13 -12.55
C TYR A 78 -1.52 6.18 -12.20
N ARG A 79 -0.70 6.70 -13.10
CA ARG A 79 0.76 6.77 -12.89
C ARG A 79 1.13 7.68 -11.72
N TYR A 80 0.55 8.87 -11.70
CA TYR A 80 0.80 9.83 -10.62
C TYR A 80 0.24 9.35 -9.29
N ALA A 81 -0.91 8.68 -9.31
CA ALA A 81 -1.49 8.09 -8.10
C ALA A 81 -0.59 7.01 -7.48
N VAL A 82 -0.01 6.12 -8.30
CA VAL A 82 0.93 5.10 -7.83
C VAL A 82 2.20 5.74 -7.25
N MET A 83 2.77 6.74 -7.93
CA MET A 83 3.95 7.45 -7.44
C MET A 83 3.68 8.19 -6.13
N LEU A 84 2.56 8.90 -6.05
CA LEU A 84 2.14 9.59 -4.82
C LEU A 84 1.94 8.59 -3.67
N GLY A 85 1.28 7.48 -3.95
CA GLY A 85 1.09 6.40 -2.98
C GLY A 85 2.40 5.85 -2.44
N ALA A 86 3.36 5.58 -3.31
CA ALA A 86 4.68 5.08 -2.92
C ALA A 86 5.44 6.09 -2.04
N ILE A 87 5.41 7.37 -2.39
CA ILE A 87 6.04 8.44 -1.60
C ILE A 87 5.39 8.56 -0.23
N LEU A 88 4.05 8.56 -0.16
CA LEU A 88 3.33 8.64 1.11
C LEU A 88 3.60 7.44 2.02
N MET A 89 3.69 6.24 1.46
CA MET A 89 4.06 5.04 2.22
C MET A 89 5.47 5.14 2.78
N ALA A 90 6.44 5.60 1.99
CA ALA A 90 7.81 5.80 2.46
C ALA A 90 7.87 6.82 3.60
N ILE A 91 7.20 7.95 3.47
CA ILE A 91 7.11 8.96 4.53
C ILE A 91 6.47 8.39 5.79
N GLY A 92 5.39 7.61 5.64
CA GLY A 92 4.70 6.97 6.76
C GLY A 92 5.61 6.01 7.53
N GLU A 93 6.38 5.18 6.84
CA GLU A 93 7.34 4.26 7.48
C GLU A 93 8.41 5.02 8.28
N PHE A 94 8.97 6.08 7.72
CA PHE A 94 9.95 6.91 8.42
C PHE A 94 9.36 7.62 9.64
N LEU A 95 8.12 8.07 9.58
CA LEU A 95 7.45 8.70 10.73
C LEU A 95 7.24 7.73 11.88
N ILE A 96 6.94 6.48 11.61
CA ILE A 96 6.77 5.44 12.64
C ILE A 96 8.07 5.22 13.42
N LEU A 97 9.22 5.37 12.80
CA LEU A 97 10.52 5.25 13.46
C LEU A 97 10.76 6.30 14.56
N GLY A 98 9.98 7.37 14.60
CA GLY A 98 10.08 8.42 15.62
C GLY A 98 9.69 7.99 17.04
N GLU A 99 9.17 6.77 17.23
CA GLU A 99 8.84 6.16 18.52
C GLU A 99 7.93 7.02 19.43
N SER A 100 7.07 7.86 18.85
CA SER A 100 6.04 8.60 19.58
C SER A 100 4.64 8.22 19.09
N LYS A 101 3.64 8.34 19.97
CA LYS A 101 2.23 8.08 19.61
C LYS A 101 1.75 8.98 18.49
N GLU A 102 2.12 10.26 18.51
CA GLU A 102 1.72 11.25 17.50
C GLU A 102 2.32 10.92 16.14
N MET A 103 3.62 10.62 16.07
CA MET A 103 4.29 10.19 14.85
C MET A 103 3.76 8.86 14.33
N LEU A 104 3.42 7.94 15.22
CA LEU A 104 2.77 6.68 14.85
C LEU A 104 1.45 6.93 14.12
N TYR A 105 0.56 7.76 14.69
CA TYR A 105 -0.76 8.02 14.08
C TYR A 105 -0.64 8.74 12.75
N ILE A 106 0.23 9.72 12.64
CA ILE A 106 0.48 10.44 11.39
C ILE A 106 1.08 9.50 10.36
N GLY A 107 2.05 8.67 10.75
CA GLY A 107 2.67 7.67 9.88
C GLY A 107 1.70 6.61 9.39
N MET A 108 0.84 6.10 10.26
CA MET A 108 -0.21 5.14 9.89
C MET A 108 -1.22 5.77 8.93
N GLY A 109 -1.62 7.02 9.16
CA GLY A 109 -2.49 7.76 8.24
C GLY A 109 -1.87 7.91 6.86
N ALA A 110 -0.60 8.26 6.78
CA ALA A 110 0.15 8.34 5.52
C ALA A 110 0.23 6.98 4.82
N LEU A 111 0.45 5.89 5.56
CA LEU A 111 0.45 4.53 5.02
C LEU A 111 -0.92 4.13 4.46
N ILE A 112 -1.99 4.43 5.16
CA ILE A 112 -3.37 4.13 4.73
C ILE A 112 -3.67 4.85 3.42
N ILE A 113 -3.43 6.14 3.36
CA ILE A 113 -3.68 6.97 2.16
C ILE A 113 -2.78 6.51 1.01
N GLY A 114 -1.48 6.34 1.28
CA GLY A 114 -0.52 5.88 0.30
C GLY A 114 -0.85 4.52 -0.28
N ASN A 115 -1.22 3.56 0.55
CA ASN A 115 -1.64 2.23 0.12
C ASN A 115 -2.92 2.29 -0.73
N GLY A 116 -3.86 3.16 -0.36
CA GLY A 116 -5.09 3.38 -1.14
C GLY A 116 -4.79 3.84 -2.56
N TYR A 117 -3.92 4.82 -2.73
CA TYR A 117 -3.51 5.27 -4.06
C TYR A 117 -2.69 4.24 -4.82
N PHE A 118 -1.78 3.55 -4.16
CA PHE A 118 -0.90 2.58 -4.79
C PHE A 118 -1.66 1.35 -5.27
N LYS A 119 -2.35 0.67 -4.37
CA LYS A 119 -2.95 -0.65 -4.60
C LYS A 119 -4.02 -0.65 -5.68
N ALA A 120 -4.95 0.29 -5.64
CA ALA A 120 -6.03 0.38 -6.61
C ALA A 120 -5.51 0.66 -8.02
N ASN A 121 -4.51 1.53 -8.12
CA ASN A 121 -4.04 2.06 -9.40
C ASN A 121 -2.97 1.20 -10.06
N ILE A 122 -2.15 0.49 -9.29
CA ILE A 122 -1.17 -0.45 -9.88
C ILE A 122 -1.88 -1.60 -10.59
N SER A 123 -2.96 -2.12 -10.03
CA SER A 123 -3.78 -3.15 -10.67
C SER A 123 -4.41 -2.64 -11.99
N THR A 124 -4.88 -1.40 -12.00
CA THR A 124 -5.43 -0.75 -13.20
C THR A 124 -4.36 -0.59 -14.28
N ILE A 125 -3.15 -0.18 -13.92
CA ILE A 125 -2.02 -0.07 -14.87
C ILE A 125 -1.70 -1.43 -15.48
N VAL A 126 -1.64 -2.48 -14.68
CA VAL A 126 -1.42 -3.84 -15.20
C VAL A 126 -2.49 -4.22 -16.21
N GLY A 127 -3.77 -3.98 -15.88
CA GLY A 127 -4.88 -4.21 -16.82
C GLY A 127 -4.69 -3.48 -18.14
N LYS A 128 -4.33 -2.21 -18.10
CA LYS A 128 -4.10 -1.39 -19.29
C LYS A 128 -2.91 -1.84 -20.15
N LEU A 129 -1.88 -2.43 -19.55
CA LEU A 129 -0.75 -2.97 -20.30
C LEU A 129 -1.14 -4.16 -21.21
N TYR A 130 -2.22 -4.87 -20.87
CA TYR A 130 -2.72 -5.98 -21.67
C TYR A 130 -3.79 -5.57 -22.69
N GLU A 131 -4.32 -4.35 -22.60
CA GLU A 131 -5.29 -3.82 -23.57
C GLU A 131 -4.61 -3.28 -24.85
N ASP A 132 -3.36 -2.90 -24.77
CA ASP A 132 -2.54 -2.42 -25.90
C ASP A 132 -1.82 -3.60 -26.58
#